data_85a0f598588d77b393a23cb15d537358
#
_entry.id   85a0f598588d77b393a23cb15d537358
#
_cell.length_a   1.000
_cell.length_b   1.000
_cell.length_c   1.000
_cell.angle_alpha   90.00
_cell.angle_beta   90.00
_cell.angle_gamma   90.00
#
_symmetry.space_group_name_H-M   'P 1'
#
loop_
_entity.id
_entity.type
_entity.pdbx_description
1 polymer ?
#
loop_
_entity_poly.entity_id
_entity_poly.type
_entity_poly.pdbx_seq_one_letter_code
_entity_poly.pdbx_strand_id
1 'polypeptide(L)'
;AMITGGVCVLDEGNRMSEKSWASLAPLLDRRRYVESIVAGIKIQAHKQFRVCATMNDDSSTFDIPEYIHSRLQPQILIDFPERDEELAILQANLPFAPPRILHYLSVFLQRAHEDDQPYTARDGINIARYALKLGASERGGLDIKRHVRQATQQTLGEEALEFLPGEVPIDPTRDPPDPTR
;
A
#
# COMPACT_ATOMS: atom_id res chain seq x y z
N ALA A 1 4.45 -25.14 0.42
CA ALA A 1 3.05 -24.82 0.79
C ALA A 1 2.06 -25.81 0.16
N MET A 2 2.11 -26.03 -1.19
CA MET A 2 1.08 -26.82 -1.88
C MET A 2 1.01 -28.28 -1.40
N ILE A 3 2.13 -28.94 -1.17
CA ILE A 3 2.20 -30.36 -0.76
C ILE A 3 1.97 -30.54 0.74
N THR A 4 2.46 -29.59 1.55
CA THR A 4 2.46 -29.72 3.02
C THR A 4 1.31 -28.97 3.71
N GLY A 5 0.52 -28.23 2.96
CA GLY A 5 -0.45 -27.27 3.48
C GLY A 5 0.17 -25.87 3.62
N GLY A 6 -0.66 -24.86 3.83
CA GLY A 6 -0.25 -23.47 3.97
C GLY A 6 -0.89 -22.56 2.92
N VAL A 7 -0.45 -21.31 2.86
CA VAL A 7 -0.99 -20.28 1.97
C VAL A 7 0.02 -19.97 0.87
N CYS A 8 -0.46 -19.87 -0.36
CA CYS A 8 0.27 -19.30 -1.49
C CYS A 8 -0.35 -17.93 -1.81
N VAL A 9 0.46 -16.90 -1.84
CA VAL A 9 0.05 -15.56 -2.28
C VAL A 9 0.57 -15.34 -3.68
N LEU A 10 -0.33 -15.07 -4.62
CA LEU A 10 -0.03 -14.62 -5.97
C LEU A 10 -0.15 -13.11 -5.98
N ASP A 11 0.97 -12.44 -5.79
CA ASP A 11 1.01 -10.98 -5.75
C ASP A 11 0.91 -10.40 -7.16
N GLU A 12 0.14 -9.31 -7.32
CA GLU A 12 -0.17 -8.69 -8.60
C GLU A 12 -0.72 -9.70 -9.64
N GLY A 13 -1.69 -10.54 -9.24
CA GLY A 13 -2.22 -11.62 -10.07
C GLY A 13 -2.74 -11.16 -11.43
N ASN A 14 -3.29 -9.96 -11.52
CA ASN A 14 -3.78 -9.37 -12.77
C ASN A 14 -2.66 -8.98 -13.79
N ARG A 15 -1.39 -9.13 -13.43
CA ARG A 15 -0.26 -9.06 -14.37
C ARG A 15 0.08 -10.42 -15.00
N MET A 16 -0.55 -11.49 -14.54
CA MET A 16 -0.35 -12.82 -15.10
C MET A 16 -1.08 -12.97 -16.44
N SER A 17 -0.45 -13.68 -17.37
CA SER A 17 -1.09 -13.99 -18.65
C SER A 17 -2.29 -14.93 -18.47
N GLU A 18 -3.25 -14.85 -19.39
CA GLU A 18 -4.38 -15.79 -19.43
C GLU A 18 -3.93 -17.27 -19.44
N LYS A 19 -2.86 -17.56 -20.18
CA LYS A 19 -2.27 -18.91 -20.22
C LYS A 19 -1.78 -19.38 -18.85
N SER A 20 -1.21 -18.49 -18.04
CA SER A 20 -0.78 -18.78 -16.68
C SER A 20 -1.97 -19.08 -15.79
N TRP A 21 -3.03 -18.27 -15.86
CA TRP A 21 -4.28 -18.52 -15.16
C TRP A 21 -4.94 -19.84 -15.56
N ALA A 22 -4.99 -20.15 -16.86
CA ALA A 22 -5.53 -21.42 -17.35
C ALA A 22 -4.79 -22.62 -16.75
N SER A 23 -3.47 -22.53 -16.61
CA SER A 23 -2.65 -23.59 -16.01
C SER A 23 -2.91 -23.75 -14.49
N LEU A 24 -3.31 -22.69 -13.81
CA LEU A 24 -3.63 -22.70 -12.38
C LEU A 24 -5.11 -23.03 -12.09
N ALA A 25 -5.99 -22.96 -13.08
CA ALA A 25 -7.43 -23.16 -12.90
C ALA A 25 -7.78 -24.49 -12.18
N PRO A 26 -7.13 -25.65 -12.47
CA PRO A 26 -7.41 -26.87 -11.74
C PRO A 26 -7.00 -26.84 -10.27
N LEU A 27 -6.05 -25.99 -9.89
CA LEU A 27 -5.64 -25.78 -8.49
C LEU A 27 -6.67 -24.97 -7.71
N LEU A 28 -7.30 -24.00 -8.36
CA LEU A 28 -8.24 -23.07 -7.77
C LEU A 28 -9.66 -23.64 -7.60
N ASP A 29 -9.97 -24.78 -8.24
CA ASP A 29 -11.28 -25.40 -8.14
C ASP A 29 -11.25 -26.72 -7.32
N ARG A 30 -12.33 -27.50 -7.37
CA ARG A 30 -12.49 -28.75 -6.61
C ARG A 30 -11.45 -29.83 -6.95
N ARG A 31 -10.81 -29.72 -8.11
CA ARG A 31 -9.79 -30.69 -8.58
C ARG A 31 -8.49 -30.58 -7.79
N ARG A 32 -8.10 -29.36 -7.38
CA ARG A 32 -6.99 -29.04 -6.46
C ARG A 32 -5.64 -29.67 -6.85
N TYR A 33 -5.24 -29.57 -8.12
CA TYR A 33 -3.95 -30.04 -8.60
C TYR A 33 -3.28 -29.07 -9.55
N VAL A 34 -1.98 -29.24 -9.71
CA VAL A 34 -1.19 -28.63 -10.80
C VAL A 34 -0.57 -29.76 -11.62
N GLU A 35 -0.53 -29.58 -12.93
CA GLU A 35 0.05 -30.52 -13.86
C GLU A 35 1.12 -29.84 -14.72
N SER A 36 2.29 -30.44 -14.80
CA SER A 36 3.34 -30.04 -15.74
C SER A 36 3.31 -31.03 -16.92
N ILE A 37 2.82 -30.56 -18.04
CA ILE A 37 2.78 -31.37 -19.28
C ILE A 37 4.19 -31.73 -19.72
N VAL A 38 5.16 -30.81 -19.56
CA VAL A 38 6.56 -31.02 -19.96
C VAL A 38 7.22 -32.11 -19.11
N ALA A 39 6.96 -32.14 -17.82
CA ALA A 39 7.54 -33.12 -16.89
C ALA A 39 6.67 -34.39 -16.73
N GLY A 40 5.46 -34.40 -17.25
CA GLY A 40 4.49 -35.52 -17.06
C GLY A 40 4.11 -35.69 -15.58
N ILE A 41 4.21 -34.66 -14.76
CA ILE A 41 3.99 -34.74 -13.32
C ILE A 41 2.70 -34.01 -12.94
N LYS A 42 1.84 -34.72 -12.19
CA LYS A 42 0.65 -34.15 -11.56
C LYS A 42 0.81 -34.17 -10.04
N ILE A 43 0.65 -33.02 -9.44
CA ILE A 43 0.81 -32.81 -7.99
C ILE A 43 -0.54 -32.40 -7.40
N GLN A 44 -1.05 -33.17 -6.45
CA GLN A 44 -2.27 -32.91 -5.72
C GLN A 44 -1.97 -31.92 -4.56
N ALA A 45 -2.81 -30.90 -4.42
CA ALA A 45 -2.67 -29.97 -3.31
C ALA A 45 -3.17 -30.59 -2.00
N HIS A 46 -2.45 -30.30 -0.90
CA HIS A 46 -2.87 -30.69 0.45
C HIS A 46 -4.22 -30.04 0.81
N LYS A 47 -5.01 -30.71 1.66
CA LYS A 47 -6.36 -30.25 2.04
C LYS A 47 -6.36 -28.85 2.69
N GLN A 48 -5.31 -28.53 3.44
CA GLN A 48 -5.16 -27.23 4.11
C GLN A 48 -4.47 -26.16 3.23
N PHE A 49 -4.10 -26.50 2.01
CA PHE A 49 -3.53 -25.51 1.09
C PHE A 49 -4.57 -24.46 0.69
N ARG A 50 -4.19 -23.21 0.70
CA ARG A 50 -5.01 -22.07 0.26
C ARG A 50 -4.23 -21.21 -0.73
N VAL A 51 -4.97 -20.56 -1.62
CA VAL A 51 -4.44 -19.57 -2.56
C VAL A 51 -5.11 -18.23 -2.24
N CYS A 52 -4.32 -17.20 -2.18
CA CYS A 52 -4.74 -15.79 -2.14
C CYS A 52 -4.10 -15.11 -3.34
N ALA A 53 -4.82 -14.22 -3.99
CA ALA A 53 -4.26 -13.36 -5.03
C ALA A 53 -4.50 -11.89 -4.66
N THR A 54 -3.48 -11.06 -4.81
CA THR A 54 -3.61 -9.60 -4.72
C THR A 54 -3.70 -9.02 -6.12
N MET A 55 -4.42 -7.93 -6.26
CA MET A 55 -4.68 -7.27 -7.53
C MET A 55 -4.80 -5.78 -7.32
N ASN A 56 -4.26 -5.01 -8.25
CA ASN A 56 -4.46 -3.58 -8.28
C ASN A 56 -5.54 -3.24 -9.31
N ASP A 57 -6.41 -2.30 -8.96
CA ASP A 57 -7.40 -1.75 -9.90
C ASP A 57 -6.77 -0.57 -10.66
N ASP A 58 -5.81 -0.88 -11.53
CA ASP A 58 -5.16 0.11 -12.37
C ASP A 58 -5.27 -0.26 -13.87
N SER A 59 -5.27 0.75 -14.72
CA SER A 59 -5.44 0.60 -16.17
C SER A 59 -4.27 -0.12 -16.86
N SER A 60 -3.18 -0.42 -16.15
CA SER A 60 -1.99 -1.10 -16.68
C SER A 60 -2.05 -2.61 -16.56
N THR A 61 -3.12 -3.14 -15.96
CA THR A 61 -3.29 -4.56 -15.68
C THR A 61 -4.23 -5.23 -16.68
N PHE A 62 -4.12 -6.56 -16.80
CA PHE A 62 -5.03 -7.36 -17.64
C PHE A 62 -6.31 -7.66 -16.86
N ASP A 63 -7.43 -7.67 -17.59
CA ASP A 63 -8.66 -8.23 -17.04
C ASP A 63 -8.46 -9.71 -16.71
N ILE A 64 -8.86 -10.10 -15.53
CA ILE A 64 -8.82 -11.50 -15.13
C ILE A 64 -9.95 -12.23 -15.85
N PRO A 65 -9.66 -13.39 -16.47
CA PRO A 65 -10.71 -14.17 -17.12
C PRO A 65 -11.85 -14.50 -16.14
N GLU A 66 -13.09 -14.39 -16.62
CA GLU A 66 -14.29 -14.59 -15.80
C GLU A 66 -14.31 -15.95 -15.09
N TYR A 67 -13.80 -16.99 -15.74
CA TYR A 67 -13.70 -18.32 -15.15
C TYR A 67 -12.71 -18.38 -13.97
N ILE A 68 -11.77 -17.45 -13.86
CA ILE A 68 -10.88 -17.31 -12.70
C ILE A 68 -11.57 -16.50 -11.60
N HIS A 69 -12.27 -15.43 -11.95
CA HIS A 69 -13.06 -14.63 -11.00
C HIS A 69 -13.99 -15.52 -10.16
N SER A 70 -14.69 -16.46 -10.80
CA SER A 70 -15.59 -17.37 -10.10
C SER A 70 -14.91 -18.34 -9.12
N ARG A 71 -13.59 -18.51 -9.23
CA ARG A 71 -12.77 -19.40 -8.38
C ARG A 71 -12.05 -18.67 -7.25
N LEU A 72 -11.80 -17.35 -7.45
CA LEU A 72 -11.17 -16.49 -6.45
C LEU A 72 -12.24 -15.80 -5.61
N GLN A 73 -12.88 -16.55 -4.74
CA GLN A 73 -13.91 -16.07 -3.84
C GLN A 73 -13.55 -16.38 -2.37
N PRO A 74 -13.87 -15.50 -1.40
CA PRO A 74 -14.47 -14.18 -1.58
C PRO A 74 -13.48 -13.16 -2.15
N GLN A 75 -14.01 -12.13 -2.83
CA GLN A 75 -13.25 -10.94 -3.21
C GLN A 75 -13.40 -9.90 -2.10
N ILE A 76 -12.30 -9.30 -1.71
CA ILE A 76 -12.24 -8.29 -0.65
C ILE A 76 -11.66 -7.03 -1.26
N LEU A 77 -12.45 -5.99 -1.33
CA LEU A 77 -11.97 -4.66 -1.70
C LEU A 77 -11.22 -4.06 -0.51
N ILE A 78 -10.06 -3.50 -0.78
CA ILE A 78 -9.25 -2.76 0.20
C ILE A 78 -9.17 -1.33 -0.29
N ASP A 79 -9.92 -0.46 0.36
CA ASP A 79 -9.93 0.98 0.13
C ASP A 79 -8.75 1.67 0.83
N PHE A 80 -8.61 2.97 0.59
CA PHE A 80 -7.67 3.79 1.36
C PHE A 80 -8.06 3.77 2.85
N PRO A 81 -7.06 3.74 3.76
CA PRO A 81 -7.33 3.74 5.18
C PRO A 81 -7.92 5.08 5.63
N GLU A 82 -8.74 5.04 6.67
CA GLU A 82 -9.17 6.22 7.37
C GLU A 82 -7.99 6.93 8.04
N ARG A 83 -8.16 8.23 8.37
CA ARG A 83 -7.07 9.07 8.88
C ARG A 83 -6.30 8.47 10.07
N ASP A 84 -7.01 7.91 11.04
CA ASP A 84 -6.40 7.35 12.25
C ASP A 84 -5.64 6.06 11.96
N GLU A 85 -6.15 5.24 11.04
CA GLU A 85 -5.49 4.04 10.56
C GLU A 85 -4.23 4.39 9.76
N GLU A 86 -4.34 5.39 8.89
CA GLU A 86 -3.22 5.88 8.10
C GLU A 86 -2.10 6.45 8.97
N LEU A 87 -2.47 7.23 9.99
CA LEU A 87 -1.52 7.72 10.98
C LEU A 87 -0.84 6.55 11.73
N ALA A 88 -1.60 5.52 12.10
CA ALA A 88 -1.05 4.33 12.75
C ALA A 88 -0.08 3.57 11.82
N ILE A 89 -0.39 3.47 10.52
CA ILE A 89 0.50 2.89 9.51
C ILE A 89 1.81 3.69 9.41
N LEU A 90 1.72 5.02 9.34
CA LEU A 90 2.90 5.89 9.30
C LEU A 90 3.75 5.74 10.56
N GLN A 91 3.14 5.72 11.75
CA GLN A 91 3.83 5.55 13.03
C GLN A 91 4.53 4.19 13.14
N ALA A 92 3.86 3.11 12.73
CA ALA A 92 4.43 1.76 12.75
C ALA A 92 5.66 1.63 11.84
N ASN A 93 5.65 2.32 10.68
CA ASN A 93 6.75 2.28 9.71
C ASN A 93 7.88 3.28 10.01
N LEU A 94 7.60 4.32 10.78
CA LEU A 94 8.52 5.41 11.12
C LEU A 94 8.48 5.72 12.62
N PRO A 95 8.78 4.76 13.51
CA PRO A 95 8.67 4.95 14.96
C PRO A 95 9.67 6.00 15.50
N PHE A 96 10.69 6.34 14.73
CA PHE A 96 11.71 7.35 15.04
C PHE A 96 11.35 8.76 14.57
N ALA A 97 10.30 8.92 13.74
CA ALA A 97 9.93 10.21 13.18
C ALA A 97 9.19 11.08 14.21
N PRO A 98 9.41 12.40 14.22
CA PRO A 98 8.62 13.30 15.06
C PRO A 98 7.11 13.14 14.76
N PRO A 99 6.25 13.01 15.78
CA PRO A 99 4.80 12.85 15.58
C PRO A 99 4.18 13.92 14.67
N ARG A 100 4.65 15.15 14.78
CA ARG A 100 4.15 16.28 13.97
C ARG A 100 4.30 16.09 12.46
N ILE A 101 5.39 15.46 11.99
CA ILE A 101 5.55 15.18 10.55
C ILE A 101 4.58 14.09 10.10
N LEU A 102 4.32 13.09 10.94
CA LEU A 102 3.39 12.00 10.63
C LEU A 102 1.94 12.51 10.57
N HIS A 103 1.54 13.36 11.52
CA HIS A 103 0.25 14.04 11.46
C HIS A 103 0.11 14.96 10.25
N TYR A 104 1.16 15.69 9.89
CA TYR A 104 1.13 16.54 8.70
C TYR A 104 0.89 15.74 7.43
N LEU A 105 1.56 14.58 7.32
CA LEU A 105 1.42 13.69 6.17
C LEU A 105 0.10 12.92 6.16
N SER A 106 -0.45 12.53 7.32
CA SER A 106 -1.79 11.91 7.34
C SER A 106 -2.86 12.89 6.85
N VAL A 107 -2.77 14.17 7.20
CA VAL A 107 -3.69 15.20 6.67
C VAL A 107 -3.49 15.41 5.16
N PHE A 108 -2.24 15.38 4.70
CA PHE A 108 -1.93 15.46 3.26
C PHE A 108 -2.59 14.32 2.49
N LEU A 109 -2.42 13.08 2.95
CA LEU A 109 -2.96 11.90 2.27
C LEU A 109 -4.49 11.90 2.27
N GLN A 110 -5.14 12.26 3.40
CA GLN A 110 -6.60 12.34 3.45
C GLN A 110 -7.17 13.39 2.47
N ARG A 111 -6.55 14.57 2.37
CA ARG A 111 -6.95 15.58 1.39
C ARG A 111 -6.80 15.10 -0.04
N ALA A 112 -5.74 14.36 -0.32
CA ALA A 112 -5.52 13.77 -1.63
C ALA A 112 -6.58 12.71 -1.95
N HIS A 113 -6.97 11.88 -0.98
CA HIS A 113 -8.03 10.88 -1.14
C HIS A 113 -9.42 11.51 -1.34
N GLU A 114 -9.71 12.65 -0.67
CA GLU A 114 -10.94 13.42 -0.90
C GLU A 114 -11.08 13.89 -2.36
N ASP A 115 -9.97 14.08 -3.07
CA ASP A 115 -9.91 14.45 -4.49
C ASP A 115 -9.52 13.27 -5.40
N ASP A 116 -9.80 12.04 -4.98
CA ASP A 116 -9.57 10.79 -5.74
C ASP A 116 -8.12 10.61 -6.23
N GLN A 117 -7.13 11.19 -5.51
CA GLN A 117 -5.74 11.00 -5.87
C GLN A 117 -5.20 9.64 -5.38
N PRO A 118 -4.37 8.95 -6.19
CA PRO A 118 -3.91 7.60 -5.88
C PRO A 118 -2.71 7.55 -4.91
N TYR A 119 -2.48 8.61 -4.12
CA TYR A 119 -1.36 8.64 -3.19
C TYR A 119 -1.62 7.73 -2.00
N THR A 120 -0.63 6.95 -1.63
CA THR A 120 -0.75 5.88 -0.64
C THR A 120 0.04 6.18 0.63
N ALA A 121 -0.20 5.42 1.70
CA ALA A 121 0.63 5.46 2.90
C ALA A 121 2.12 5.21 2.60
N ARG A 122 2.45 4.43 1.53
CA ARG A 122 3.83 4.24 1.05
C ARG A 122 4.45 5.54 0.60
N ASP A 123 3.69 6.38 -0.09
CA ASP A 123 4.17 7.70 -0.52
C ASP A 123 4.40 8.61 0.67
N GLY A 124 3.49 8.62 1.64
CA GLY A 124 3.66 9.33 2.90
C GLY A 124 4.94 8.91 3.65
N ILE A 125 5.21 7.59 3.73
CA ILE A 125 6.44 7.05 4.32
C ILE A 125 7.69 7.54 3.58
N ASN A 126 7.67 7.53 2.24
CA ASN A 126 8.80 7.96 1.42
C ASN A 126 9.06 9.46 1.57
N ILE A 127 8.00 10.28 1.55
CA ILE A 127 8.09 11.73 1.77
C ILE A 127 8.68 12.02 3.15
N ALA A 128 8.16 11.35 4.22
CA ALA A 128 8.68 11.54 5.57
C ALA A 128 10.16 11.20 5.67
N ARG A 129 10.58 10.03 5.15
CA ARG A 129 11.98 9.61 5.14
C ARG A 129 12.88 10.62 4.45
N TYR A 130 12.42 11.14 3.32
CA TYR A 130 13.19 12.10 2.56
C TYR A 130 13.26 13.46 3.25
N ALA A 131 12.14 13.98 3.77
CA ALA A 131 12.12 15.22 4.56
C ALA A 131 13.05 15.15 5.79
N LEU A 132 13.05 14.01 6.49
CA LEU A 132 13.95 13.79 7.63
C LEU A 132 15.43 13.79 7.21
N LYS A 133 15.77 13.20 6.06
CA LYS A 133 17.14 13.24 5.52
C LYS A 133 17.56 14.67 5.15
N LEU A 134 16.67 15.45 4.53
CA LEU A 134 16.95 16.85 4.22
C LEU A 134 17.21 17.66 5.50
N GLY A 135 16.34 17.51 6.52
CA GLY A 135 16.52 18.19 7.80
C GLY A 135 17.81 17.79 8.54
N ALA A 136 18.20 16.53 8.46
CA ALA A 136 19.44 16.05 9.07
C ALA A 136 20.72 16.57 8.38
N SER A 137 20.65 16.88 7.09
CA SER A 137 21.79 17.41 6.32
C SER A 137 21.96 18.93 6.45
N GLU A 138 20.98 19.63 7.00
CA GLU A 138 21.03 21.08 7.16
C GLU A 138 21.40 21.50 8.59
N ARG A 139 22.20 22.58 8.71
CA ARG A 139 22.62 23.13 10.02
C ARG A 139 21.48 23.65 10.88
N GLY A 140 20.33 24.00 10.26
CA GLY A 140 19.12 24.48 10.93
C GLY A 140 18.19 23.37 11.46
N GLY A 141 18.48 22.10 11.18
CA GLY A 141 17.62 20.99 11.57
C GLY A 141 16.34 20.85 10.73
N LEU A 142 15.37 20.12 11.24
CA LEU A 142 14.13 19.80 10.54
C LEU A 142 13.12 20.97 10.59
N ASP A 143 12.88 21.61 9.46
CA ASP A 143 11.70 22.44 9.19
C ASP A 143 10.65 21.59 8.46
N ILE A 144 9.61 21.16 9.17
CA ILE A 144 8.62 20.23 8.66
C ILE A 144 7.97 20.75 7.38
N LYS A 145 7.48 22.01 7.40
CA LYS A 145 6.76 22.59 6.27
C LYS A 145 7.62 22.69 5.01
N ARG A 146 8.83 23.17 5.15
CA ARG A 146 9.76 23.34 4.04
C ARG A 146 10.27 21.99 3.51
N HIS A 147 10.74 21.13 4.40
CA HIS A 147 11.33 19.85 3.99
C HIS A 147 10.28 18.86 3.46
N VAL A 148 9.08 18.84 4.05
CA VAL A 148 7.99 18.02 3.49
C VAL A 148 7.56 18.55 2.12
N ARG A 149 7.40 19.88 1.95
CA ARG A 149 7.08 20.45 0.65
C ARG A 149 8.11 20.08 -0.42
N GLN A 150 9.40 20.20 -0.10
CA GLN A 150 10.48 19.81 -1.02
C GLN A 150 10.47 18.30 -1.31
N ALA A 151 10.27 17.48 -0.27
CA ALA A 151 10.21 16.03 -0.42
C ALA A 151 9.00 15.60 -1.26
N THR A 152 7.82 16.19 -1.04
CA THR A 152 6.61 15.93 -1.83
C THR A 152 6.84 16.28 -3.30
N GLN A 153 7.37 17.47 -3.59
CA GLN A 153 7.65 17.89 -4.96
C GLN A 153 8.60 16.92 -5.68
N GLN A 154 9.63 16.44 -4.99
CA GLN A 154 10.63 15.55 -5.58
C GLN A 154 10.19 14.09 -5.67
N THR A 155 9.17 13.69 -4.90
CA THR A 155 8.65 12.32 -4.88
C THR A 155 7.44 12.14 -5.78
N LEU A 156 6.48 13.09 -5.74
CA LEU A 156 5.20 13.00 -6.41
C LEU A 156 4.97 14.08 -7.49
N GLY A 157 5.80 15.11 -7.54
CA GLY A 157 5.65 16.22 -8.47
C GLY A 157 4.97 17.45 -7.86
N GLU A 158 4.79 18.48 -8.69
CA GLU A 158 4.24 19.78 -8.25
C GLU A 158 2.74 19.71 -7.94
N GLU A 159 2.00 18.87 -8.65
CA GLU A 159 0.55 18.70 -8.49
C GLU A 159 0.19 18.25 -7.06
N ALA A 160 1.02 17.39 -6.45
CA ALA A 160 0.81 16.93 -5.09
C ALA A 160 0.92 18.03 -4.02
N LEU A 161 1.51 19.18 -4.35
CA LEU A 161 1.72 20.27 -3.39
C LEU A 161 0.42 20.96 -2.97
N GLU A 162 -0.63 20.87 -3.75
CA GLU A 162 -1.93 21.47 -3.44
C GLU A 162 -2.62 20.81 -2.25
N PHE A 163 -2.36 19.53 -2.01
CA PHE A 163 -2.93 18.78 -0.89
C PHE A 163 -2.19 18.99 0.43
N LEU A 164 -1.03 19.64 0.42
CA LEU A 164 -0.29 19.93 1.64
C LEU A 164 -1.07 20.87 2.56
N PRO A 165 -1.18 20.56 3.87
CA PRO A 165 -1.80 21.44 4.84
C PRO A 165 -1.09 22.81 4.88
N GLY A 166 -1.86 23.91 4.99
CA GLY A 166 -1.31 25.26 5.12
C GLY A 166 -0.47 25.44 6.39
N GLU A 167 -0.89 24.79 7.48
CA GLU A 167 -0.20 24.79 8.78
C GLU A 167 0.14 23.37 9.23
N VAL A 168 1.22 23.24 9.98
CA VAL A 168 1.59 21.97 10.62
C VAL A 168 0.62 21.76 11.78
N PRO A 169 -0.13 20.62 11.81
CA PRO A 169 -1.07 20.35 12.88
C PRO A 169 -0.39 20.35 14.25
N ILE A 170 -1.06 20.93 15.25
CA ILE A 170 -0.61 20.91 16.64
C ILE A 170 -0.78 19.46 17.14
N ASP A 171 0.27 18.89 17.73
CA ASP A 171 0.19 17.60 18.38
C ASP A 171 -0.52 17.77 19.74
N PRO A 172 -1.76 17.30 19.91
CA PRO A 172 -2.51 17.50 21.14
C PRO A 172 -1.88 16.79 22.36
N THR A 173 -0.92 15.89 22.14
CA THR A 173 -0.26 15.14 23.22
C THR A 173 1.02 15.80 23.73
N ARG A 174 1.57 16.77 23.01
CA ARG A 174 2.86 17.40 23.31
C ARG A 174 2.84 18.92 23.42
N ASP A 175 1.92 19.57 22.76
CA ASP A 175 1.80 21.02 22.82
C ASP A 175 0.58 21.38 23.69
N PRO A 176 0.75 21.78 24.97
CA PRO A 176 -0.36 22.33 25.73
C PRO A 176 -0.94 23.52 24.98
N PRO A 177 -2.26 23.77 25.07
CA PRO A 177 -2.87 24.91 24.39
C PRO A 177 -2.15 26.18 24.82
N ASP A 178 -1.75 27.00 23.84
CA ASP A 178 -1.13 28.30 24.09
C ASP A 178 -2.08 29.15 24.94
N PRO A 179 -1.73 29.51 26.18
CA PRO A 179 -2.60 30.24 27.08
C PRO A 179 -2.87 31.69 26.64
N THR A 180 -2.40 32.12 25.45
CA THR A 180 -2.51 33.48 24.91
C THR A 180 -3.45 33.63 23.71
N ARG A 181 -4.28 32.63 23.41
CA ARG A 181 -5.37 32.73 22.43
C ARG A 181 -6.72 32.77 23.09
#